data_083f0d13dc539f18ca6ed669a6864cbc
#
_entry.id   083f0d13dc539f18ca6ed669a6864cbc
#
_cell.length_a   1.000
_cell.length_b   1.000
_cell.length_c   1.000
_cell.angle_alpha   90.00
_cell.angle_beta   90.00
_cell.angle_gamma   90.00
#
_symmetry.space_group_name_H-M   'P 1'
#
loop_
_entity.id
_entity.type
_entity.pdbx_description
1 polymer ?
#
loop_
_entity_poly.entity_id
_entity_poly.type
_entity_poly.pdbx_seq_one_letter_code
_entity_poly.pdbx_strand_id
1 'polypeptide(L)'
;MRVKIPVWKIVVICSALLFPFTSLCAQEADQPFIHRLGIEARPQYVFPTNPFLQGENERWKPIRNSFAAHLKYSFKYRPNTCADRIYGGAYQGFGLAFTTFGDKKQLGDPMTFYVFQGARIARFHPRLSLNYEWNFGISAGWQPYDNDYNSYNGAVGSRVNAYLNAGIYLNWSLSRYFDFIIGGDFTHFSNGNTKFPNAGVNTTGAKIGLVYNFNREEADLTKSLVHPYVPRFPRHISYDLVLFGSWRRKGVYVESGKQIASPGSYPVA
;
A
#
# COMPACT_ATOMS: atom_id res chain seq x y z
N MET A 1 0.15 -17.16 30.29
CA MET A 1 -0.02 -15.74 30.62
C MET A 1 -0.30 -14.99 29.31
N ARG A 2 -1.53 -14.50 29.06
CA ARG A 2 -1.90 -13.75 27.84
C ARG A 2 -1.60 -12.28 28.11
N VAL A 3 -0.55 -11.75 27.54
CA VAL A 3 -0.28 -10.31 27.56
C VAL A 3 -1.27 -9.66 26.58
N LYS A 4 -2.31 -9.03 27.10
CA LYS A 4 -3.22 -8.17 26.33
C LYS A 4 -2.50 -6.83 26.15
N ILE A 5 -1.95 -6.57 25.00
CA ILE A 5 -1.46 -5.23 24.64
C ILE A 5 -2.72 -4.38 24.41
N PRO A 6 -2.95 -3.33 25.17
CA PRO A 6 -4.15 -2.52 24.99
C PRO A 6 -4.07 -1.75 23.67
N VAL A 7 -5.17 -1.78 22.92
CA VAL A 7 -5.31 -1.20 21.57
C VAL A 7 -4.88 0.27 21.47
N TRP A 8 -5.02 1.04 22.58
CA TRP A 8 -4.61 2.44 22.63
C TRP A 8 -3.10 2.65 22.46
N LYS A 9 -2.26 1.67 22.83
CA LYS A 9 -0.79 1.75 22.61
C LYS A 9 -0.42 1.64 21.13
N ILE A 10 -1.21 0.90 20.35
CA ILE A 10 -1.04 0.79 18.89
C ILE A 10 -1.46 2.09 18.21
N VAL A 11 -2.54 2.72 18.69
CA VAL A 11 -3.03 4.01 18.18
C VAL A 11 -2.01 5.13 18.45
N VAL A 12 -1.35 5.13 19.61
CA VAL A 12 -0.32 6.14 19.96
C VAL A 12 0.93 6.02 19.08
N ILE A 13 1.33 4.80 18.70
CA ILE A 13 2.48 4.59 17.79
C ILE A 13 2.14 5.04 16.37
N CYS A 14 0.92 4.77 15.89
CA CYS A 14 0.47 5.25 14.57
C CYS A 14 0.27 6.77 14.53
N SER A 15 -0.15 7.41 15.63
CA SER A 15 -0.29 8.86 15.70
C SER A 15 1.05 9.60 15.79
N ALA A 16 2.08 8.99 16.39
CA ALA A 16 3.42 9.57 16.43
C ALA A 16 4.11 9.63 15.05
N LEU A 17 3.70 8.80 14.10
CA LEU A 17 4.18 8.85 12.71
C LEU A 17 3.48 9.91 11.84
N LEU A 18 2.43 10.55 12.36
CA LEU A 18 1.63 11.55 11.63
C LEU A 18 1.91 13.01 12.06
N PHE A 19 2.79 13.27 13.03
CA PHE A 19 3.11 14.61 13.54
C PHE A 19 4.62 14.87 13.64
N PRO A 20 5.06 16.11 13.58
CA PRO A 20 4.87 17.24 12.65
C PRO A 20 6.21 17.77 12.13
N PHE A 21 6.32 18.02 10.85
CA PHE A 21 7.45 18.79 10.30
C PHE A 21 7.03 20.21 9.86
N THR A 22 6.13 20.85 10.61
CA THR A 22 5.56 22.15 10.21
C THR A 22 6.40 23.37 10.63
N SER A 23 7.48 23.19 11.40
CA SER A 23 8.13 24.34 12.03
C SER A 23 9.28 24.99 11.25
N LEU A 24 9.76 24.41 10.17
CA LEU A 24 10.96 24.91 9.46
C LEU A 24 10.69 25.82 8.27
N CYS A 25 9.45 25.91 7.78
CA CYS A 25 9.08 26.72 6.61
C CYS A 25 7.88 27.63 6.92
N ALA A 26 7.82 28.26 8.08
CA ALA A 26 6.66 28.97 8.62
C ALA A 26 6.30 30.30 7.91
N GLN A 27 6.77 30.55 6.71
CA GLN A 27 6.55 31.84 6.04
C GLN A 27 5.91 31.75 4.65
N GLU A 28 5.25 30.64 4.31
CA GLU A 28 4.63 30.49 2.98
C GLU A 28 3.15 30.11 3.06
N ALA A 29 2.32 30.99 2.46
CA ALA A 29 0.95 30.83 2.01
C ALA A 29 -0.12 30.45 3.06
N ASP A 30 -1.28 31.07 2.97
CA ASP A 30 -2.50 30.77 3.75
C ASP A 30 -2.97 29.31 3.64
N GLN A 31 -2.55 28.59 2.60
CA GLN A 31 -2.83 27.16 2.38
C GLN A 31 -1.59 26.42 1.85
N PRO A 32 -0.78 25.81 2.73
CA PRO A 32 0.48 25.17 2.31
C PRO A 32 0.28 23.87 1.52
N PHE A 33 -0.92 23.28 1.56
CA PHE A 33 -1.20 21.97 0.96
C PHE A 33 -2.17 22.06 -0.22
N ILE A 34 -1.93 21.21 -1.21
CA ILE A 34 -2.90 20.85 -2.25
C ILE A 34 -3.58 19.56 -1.83
N HIS A 35 -4.90 19.59 -1.69
CA HIS A 35 -5.73 18.44 -1.41
C HIS A 35 -6.13 17.73 -2.70
N ARG A 36 -6.16 16.40 -2.68
CA ARG A 36 -6.34 15.58 -3.89
C ARG A 36 -7.29 14.43 -3.63
N LEU A 37 -8.18 14.17 -4.57
CA LEU A 37 -9.04 12.99 -4.59
C LEU A 37 -8.75 12.21 -5.87
N GLY A 38 -8.40 10.94 -5.74
CA GLY A 38 -8.03 10.09 -6.86
C GLY A 38 -8.90 8.85 -6.97
N ILE A 39 -9.16 8.44 -8.21
CA ILE A 39 -9.71 7.13 -8.53
C ILE A 39 -8.71 6.38 -9.39
N GLU A 40 -8.53 5.08 -9.13
CA GLU A 40 -7.60 4.24 -9.89
C GLU A 40 -8.24 2.90 -10.22
N ALA A 41 -7.92 2.41 -11.40
CA ALA A 41 -8.20 1.05 -11.87
C ALA A 41 -6.89 0.30 -12.03
N ARG A 42 -6.81 -0.91 -11.51
CA ARG A 42 -5.62 -1.75 -11.52
C ARG A 42 -5.94 -3.16 -12.01
N PRO A 43 -5.90 -3.39 -13.33
CA PRO A 43 -5.86 -4.75 -13.87
C PRO A 43 -4.51 -5.39 -13.54
N GLN A 44 -4.54 -6.58 -12.92
CA GLN A 44 -3.34 -7.20 -12.38
C GLN A 44 -3.27 -8.69 -12.73
N TYR A 45 -2.06 -9.20 -12.86
CA TYR A 45 -1.73 -10.61 -12.94
C TYR A 45 -1.47 -11.17 -11.54
N VAL A 46 -2.04 -12.33 -11.24
CA VAL A 46 -1.85 -13.05 -9.99
C VAL A 46 -0.74 -14.08 -10.17
N PHE A 47 0.32 -13.98 -9.35
CA PHE A 47 1.41 -14.95 -9.39
C PHE A 47 0.97 -16.32 -8.86
N PRO A 48 1.25 -17.41 -9.59
CA PRO A 48 0.86 -18.76 -9.20
C PRO A 48 1.80 -19.35 -8.13
N THR A 49 1.82 -18.74 -6.95
CA THR A 49 2.77 -19.05 -5.87
C THR A 49 2.44 -20.32 -5.08
N ASN A 50 1.26 -20.93 -5.32
CA ASN A 50 0.85 -22.17 -4.66
C ASN A 50 -0.10 -22.98 -5.57
N PRO A 51 -0.32 -24.28 -5.30
CA PRO A 51 -1.15 -25.16 -6.12
C PRO A 51 -2.59 -24.65 -6.31
N PHE A 52 -3.20 -24.07 -5.26
CA PHE A 52 -4.54 -23.50 -5.33
C PHE A 52 -4.65 -22.42 -6.43
N LEU A 53 -3.70 -21.48 -6.49
CA LEU A 53 -3.66 -20.43 -7.52
C LEU A 53 -3.26 -20.99 -8.90
N GLN A 54 -2.58 -22.15 -8.94
CA GLN A 54 -2.20 -22.85 -10.17
C GLN A 54 -3.35 -23.61 -10.81
N GLY A 55 -4.46 -23.81 -10.09
CA GLY A 55 -5.64 -24.49 -10.59
C GLY A 55 -6.11 -25.68 -9.77
N GLU A 56 -5.41 -26.06 -8.70
CA GLU A 56 -5.88 -27.05 -7.73
C GLU A 56 -6.95 -26.42 -6.82
N ASN A 57 -8.07 -26.04 -7.38
CA ASN A 57 -9.22 -25.41 -6.73
C ASN A 57 -10.52 -26.09 -7.22
N GLU A 58 -11.67 -25.76 -6.64
CA GLU A 58 -12.95 -26.36 -7.01
C GLU A 58 -13.29 -26.23 -8.50
N ARG A 59 -12.80 -25.19 -9.16
CA ARG A 59 -13.08 -24.93 -10.58
C ARG A 59 -12.07 -25.58 -11.53
N TRP A 60 -10.99 -26.16 -11.00
CA TRP A 60 -9.89 -26.71 -11.79
C TRP A 60 -9.32 -25.74 -12.82
N LYS A 61 -9.29 -24.44 -12.47
CA LYS A 61 -8.80 -23.37 -13.33
C LYS A 61 -7.84 -22.45 -12.59
N PRO A 62 -6.72 -22.07 -13.19
CA PRO A 62 -5.78 -21.12 -12.58
C PRO A 62 -6.44 -19.77 -12.30
N ILE A 63 -6.16 -19.17 -11.15
CA ILE A 63 -6.52 -17.81 -10.80
C ILE A 63 -5.36 -16.91 -11.23
N ARG A 64 -5.47 -16.29 -12.40
CA ARG A 64 -4.37 -15.52 -13.01
C ARG A 64 -4.62 -14.03 -13.07
N ASN A 65 -5.88 -13.60 -12.97
CA ASN A 65 -6.25 -12.21 -13.14
C ASN A 65 -6.94 -11.70 -11.89
N SER A 66 -6.64 -10.45 -11.56
CA SER A 66 -7.39 -9.68 -10.57
C SER A 66 -7.65 -8.27 -11.11
N PHE A 67 -8.65 -7.64 -10.54
CA PHE A 67 -8.94 -6.25 -10.80
C PHE A 67 -9.17 -5.54 -9.47
N ALA A 68 -8.55 -4.37 -9.30
CA ALA A 68 -8.77 -3.55 -8.13
C ALA A 68 -9.21 -2.13 -8.54
N ALA A 69 -10.22 -1.62 -7.84
CA ALA A 69 -10.66 -0.23 -7.93
C ALA A 69 -10.29 0.49 -6.63
N HIS A 70 -9.70 1.68 -6.74
CA HIS A 70 -9.23 2.45 -5.60
C HIS A 70 -9.88 3.83 -5.56
N LEU A 71 -10.22 4.28 -4.36
CA LEU A 71 -10.56 5.66 -4.03
C LEU A 71 -9.52 6.17 -3.04
N LYS A 72 -8.90 7.32 -3.34
CA LYS A 72 -7.73 7.83 -2.61
C LYS A 72 -7.91 9.30 -2.27
N TYR A 73 -7.66 9.66 -1.02
CA TYR A 73 -7.49 11.05 -0.62
C TYR A 73 -6.05 11.29 -0.21
N SER A 74 -5.45 12.38 -0.68
CA SER A 74 -4.08 12.76 -0.33
C SER A 74 -3.90 14.27 -0.25
N PHE A 75 -2.79 14.66 0.35
CA PHE A 75 -2.32 16.03 0.36
C PHE A 75 -0.83 16.08 0.08
N LYS A 76 -0.37 17.15 -0.52
CA LYS A 76 1.04 17.43 -0.81
C LYS A 76 1.32 18.91 -0.63
N TYR A 77 2.57 19.26 -0.38
CA TYR A 77 2.98 20.67 -0.42
C TYR A 77 2.80 21.28 -1.81
N ARG A 78 2.54 22.58 -1.85
CA ARG A 78 2.50 23.33 -3.11
C ARG A 78 3.85 23.21 -3.82
N PRO A 79 3.87 22.99 -5.14
CA PRO A 79 5.09 22.97 -5.94
C PRO A 79 5.89 24.26 -5.79
N ASN A 80 7.21 24.15 -5.89
CA ASN A 80 8.16 25.25 -5.81
C ASN A 80 8.29 25.91 -4.43
N THR A 81 7.64 25.41 -3.41
CA THR A 81 7.85 25.84 -2.01
C THR A 81 9.13 25.23 -1.43
N CYS A 82 9.61 25.78 -0.32
CA CYS A 82 10.73 25.22 0.45
C CYS A 82 10.45 23.76 0.84
N ALA A 83 9.25 23.46 1.35
CA ALA A 83 8.83 22.12 1.76
C ALA A 83 8.77 21.15 0.56
N ASP A 84 8.20 21.55 -0.60
CA ASP A 84 8.21 20.69 -1.81
C ASP A 84 9.62 20.30 -2.24
N ARG A 85 10.58 21.23 -2.09
CA ARG A 85 11.98 20.98 -2.45
C ARG A 85 12.69 20.08 -1.44
N ILE A 86 12.51 20.30 -0.15
CA ILE A 86 13.12 19.50 0.93
C ILE A 86 12.62 18.04 0.83
N TYR A 87 11.32 17.86 0.64
CA TYR A 87 10.68 16.54 0.65
C TYR A 87 10.49 15.91 -0.74
N GLY A 88 11.08 16.52 -1.80
CA GLY A 88 11.04 15.96 -3.14
C GLY A 88 9.65 15.83 -3.75
N GLY A 89 8.72 16.74 -3.39
CA GLY A 89 7.33 16.66 -3.85
C GLY A 89 6.55 15.52 -3.21
N ALA A 90 6.88 15.17 -1.97
CA ALA A 90 6.20 14.12 -1.22
C ALA A 90 4.71 14.43 -1.04
N TYR A 91 3.91 13.38 -1.07
CA TYR A 91 2.49 13.40 -0.77
C TYR A 91 2.15 12.17 0.08
N GLN A 92 1.09 12.30 0.84
CA GLN A 92 0.61 11.21 1.71
C GLN A 92 -0.90 11.27 1.84
N GLY A 93 -1.49 10.15 2.25
CA GLY A 93 -2.92 10.06 2.38
C GLY A 93 -3.41 8.68 2.78
N PHE A 94 -4.70 8.46 2.58
CA PHE A 94 -5.36 7.18 2.82
C PHE A 94 -6.24 6.80 1.64
N GLY A 95 -6.50 5.52 1.51
CA GLY A 95 -7.32 4.98 0.42
C GLY A 95 -8.15 3.79 0.83
N LEU A 96 -9.18 3.56 0.04
CA LEU A 96 -10.01 2.38 0.04
C LEU A 96 -9.83 1.66 -1.29
N ALA A 97 -9.75 0.34 -1.26
CA ALA A 97 -9.74 -0.47 -2.47
C ALA A 97 -10.74 -1.61 -2.37
N PHE A 98 -11.34 -1.93 -3.49
CA PHE A 98 -12.09 -3.17 -3.71
C PHE A 98 -11.30 -4.02 -4.70
N THR A 99 -11.03 -5.27 -4.36
CA THR A 99 -10.28 -6.19 -5.22
C THR A 99 -11.10 -7.43 -5.51
N THR A 100 -11.14 -7.86 -6.76
CA THR A 100 -11.74 -9.14 -7.16
C THR A 100 -10.73 -10.01 -7.89
N PHE A 101 -10.76 -11.30 -7.59
CA PHE A 101 -9.94 -12.34 -8.23
C PHE A 101 -10.77 -13.23 -9.16
N GLY A 102 -12.05 -12.90 -9.34
CA GLY A 102 -12.99 -13.74 -10.11
C GLY A 102 -13.34 -15.06 -9.43
N ASP A 103 -12.96 -15.25 -8.17
CA ASP A 103 -13.32 -16.41 -7.36
C ASP A 103 -13.78 -16.00 -5.96
N LYS A 104 -15.00 -15.47 -5.91
CA LYS A 104 -15.61 -15.00 -4.67
C LYS A 104 -15.83 -16.11 -3.65
N LYS A 105 -16.08 -17.34 -4.11
CA LYS A 105 -16.42 -18.48 -3.25
C LYS A 105 -15.20 -18.93 -2.44
N GLN A 106 -14.06 -19.09 -3.11
CA GLN A 106 -12.87 -19.68 -2.48
C GLN A 106 -11.83 -18.65 -2.03
N LEU A 107 -11.71 -17.49 -2.72
CA LEU A 107 -10.72 -16.46 -2.37
C LEU A 107 -11.37 -15.20 -1.76
N GLY A 108 -12.61 -14.90 -2.17
CA GLY A 108 -13.32 -13.70 -1.74
C GLY A 108 -13.06 -12.50 -2.64
N ASP A 109 -13.76 -11.40 -2.34
CA ASP A 109 -13.59 -10.08 -2.94
C ASP A 109 -13.26 -9.08 -1.83
N PRO A 110 -11.99 -8.95 -1.43
CA PRO A 110 -11.64 -8.17 -0.26
C PRO A 110 -11.71 -6.67 -0.49
N MET A 111 -12.09 -5.96 0.58
CA MET A 111 -11.93 -4.53 0.71
C MET A 111 -10.67 -4.21 1.53
N THR A 112 -9.95 -3.20 1.11
CA THR A 112 -8.70 -2.77 1.75
C THR A 112 -8.81 -1.32 2.19
N PHE A 113 -8.44 -1.03 3.44
CA PHE A 113 -8.12 0.31 3.91
C PHE A 113 -6.62 0.43 4.07
N TYR A 114 -6.03 1.50 3.55
CA TYR A 114 -4.58 1.70 3.59
C TYR A 114 -4.18 3.16 3.72
N VAL A 115 -3.02 3.39 4.29
CA VAL A 115 -2.28 4.65 4.20
C VAL A 115 -1.24 4.54 3.10
N PHE A 116 -0.89 5.66 2.50
CA PHE A 116 0.12 5.67 1.46
C PHE A 116 0.98 6.93 1.50
N GLN A 117 2.17 6.78 0.99
CA GLN A 117 3.10 7.87 0.75
C GLN A 117 3.78 7.66 -0.60
N GLY A 118 4.07 8.76 -1.25
CA GLY A 118 4.88 8.77 -2.46
C GLY A 118 5.65 10.07 -2.60
N ALA A 119 6.58 10.08 -3.54
CA ALA A 119 7.31 11.28 -3.89
C ALA A 119 7.73 11.24 -5.37
N ARG A 120 8.20 12.37 -5.85
CA ARG A 120 8.69 12.52 -7.19
C ARG A 120 10.12 11.98 -7.30
N ILE A 121 10.33 11.04 -8.23
CA ILE A 121 11.67 10.56 -8.62
C ILE A 121 12.34 11.55 -9.57
N ALA A 122 11.58 11.94 -10.62
CA ALA A 122 12.09 12.84 -11.66
C ALA A 122 10.95 13.73 -12.21
N ARG A 123 11.31 14.94 -12.62
CA ARG A 123 10.42 15.85 -13.35
C ARG A 123 10.96 16.04 -14.76
N PHE A 124 10.25 15.53 -15.75
CA PHE A 124 10.63 15.65 -17.16
C PHE A 124 10.14 16.97 -17.77
N HIS A 125 8.98 17.44 -17.32
CA HIS A 125 8.35 18.67 -17.72
C HIS A 125 7.59 19.27 -16.53
N PRO A 126 7.28 20.58 -16.48
CA PRO A 126 6.46 21.15 -15.40
C PRO A 126 5.17 20.39 -15.13
N ARG A 127 4.57 19.79 -16.17
CA ARG A 127 3.32 19.00 -16.07
C ARG A 127 3.54 17.46 -16.10
N LEU A 128 4.78 16.95 -16.25
CA LEU A 128 5.06 15.52 -16.36
C LEU A 128 6.15 15.09 -15.38
N SER A 129 5.83 14.17 -14.51
CA SER A 129 6.77 13.62 -13.52
C SER A 129 6.67 12.11 -13.39
N LEU A 130 7.78 11.48 -13.06
CA LEU A 130 7.87 10.10 -12.61
C LEU A 130 7.84 10.10 -11.08
N ASN A 131 6.99 9.24 -10.51
CA ASN A 131 6.78 9.15 -9.07
C ASN A 131 6.84 7.71 -8.63
N TYR A 132 7.19 7.49 -7.36
CA TYR A 132 6.95 6.23 -6.66
C TYR A 132 5.83 6.40 -5.64
N GLU A 133 5.24 5.28 -5.24
CA GLU A 133 4.25 5.22 -4.18
C GLU A 133 4.34 3.87 -3.50
N TRP A 134 4.24 3.86 -2.18
CA TRP A 134 4.04 2.66 -1.40
C TRP A 134 2.80 2.81 -0.51
N ASN A 135 2.12 1.69 -0.31
CA ASN A 135 0.90 1.62 0.47
C ASN A 135 1.02 0.51 1.51
N PHE A 136 0.50 0.77 2.69
CA PHE A 136 0.41 -0.20 3.78
C PHE A 136 -0.99 -0.16 4.39
N GLY A 137 -1.60 -1.33 4.60
CA GLY A 137 -2.96 -1.38 5.11
C GLY A 137 -3.45 -2.74 5.53
N ILE A 138 -4.76 -2.82 5.72
CA ILE A 138 -5.48 -4.00 6.14
C ILE A 138 -6.55 -4.31 5.10
N SER A 139 -6.58 -5.56 4.66
CA SER A 139 -7.53 -6.09 3.70
C SER A 139 -8.45 -7.11 4.37
N ALA A 140 -9.75 -6.94 4.26
CA ALA A 140 -10.79 -7.78 4.88
C ALA A 140 -11.81 -8.25 3.86
N GLY A 141 -12.47 -9.39 4.13
CA GLY A 141 -13.43 -9.99 3.20
C GLY A 141 -12.88 -11.20 2.43
N TRP A 142 -11.72 -11.70 2.85
CA TRP A 142 -11.14 -12.94 2.33
C TRP A 142 -11.93 -14.15 2.79
N GLN A 143 -11.96 -15.19 1.95
CA GLN A 143 -12.47 -16.52 2.31
C GLN A 143 -11.27 -17.38 2.73
N PRO A 144 -11.08 -17.62 4.04
CA PRO A 144 -9.94 -18.39 4.51
C PRO A 144 -10.06 -19.88 4.20
N TYR A 145 -8.95 -20.58 4.28
CA TYR A 145 -8.92 -22.04 4.33
C TYR A 145 -9.86 -22.54 5.43
N ASP A 146 -10.61 -23.57 5.08
CA ASP A 146 -11.45 -24.33 5.99
C ASP A 146 -11.46 -25.81 5.55
N ASN A 147 -11.38 -26.73 6.50
CA ASN A 147 -11.30 -28.17 6.20
C ASN A 147 -12.53 -28.70 5.45
N ASP A 148 -13.70 -28.14 5.77
CA ASP A 148 -14.98 -28.65 5.30
C ASP A 148 -15.48 -27.88 4.05
N TYR A 149 -15.26 -26.55 4.04
CA TYR A 149 -15.88 -25.67 3.03
C TYR A 149 -14.90 -25.06 2.04
N ASN A 150 -13.59 -25.02 2.35
CA ASN A 150 -12.60 -24.37 1.50
C ASN A 150 -11.21 -25.02 1.62
N SER A 151 -11.17 -26.32 1.53
CA SER A 151 -9.98 -27.14 1.79
C SER A 151 -8.87 -27.00 0.74
N TYR A 152 -9.19 -26.49 -0.46
CA TYR A 152 -8.20 -26.22 -1.51
C TYR A 152 -7.41 -24.94 -1.29
N ASN A 153 -7.94 -23.98 -0.50
CA ASN A 153 -7.32 -22.66 -0.37
C ASN A 153 -6.02 -22.69 0.45
N GLY A 154 -4.91 -22.99 -0.21
CA GLY A 154 -3.57 -22.89 0.37
C GLY A 154 -3.01 -21.46 0.48
N ALA A 155 -3.69 -20.47 -0.09
CA ALA A 155 -3.19 -19.10 -0.16
C ALA A 155 -3.48 -18.29 1.12
N VAL A 156 -4.69 -18.43 1.68
CA VAL A 156 -5.21 -17.52 2.70
C VAL A 156 -5.80 -18.27 3.88
N GLY A 157 -5.24 -18.08 5.07
CA GLY A 157 -5.70 -18.70 6.32
C GLY A 157 -6.50 -17.75 7.23
N SER A 158 -6.72 -16.51 6.84
CA SER A 158 -7.49 -15.56 7.67
C SER A 158 -8.40 -14.66 6.83
N ARG A 159 -9.51 -14.19 7.47
CA ARG A 159 -10.44 -13.24 6.84
C ARG A 159 -9.89 -11.84 6.70
N VAL A 160 -8.82 -11.54 7.45
CA VAL A 160 -8.14 -10.24 7.45
C VAL A 160 -6.67 -10.48 7.21
N ASN A 161 -6.10 -9.76 6.25
CA ASN A 161 -4.70 -9.86 5.86
C ASN A 161 -4.06 -8.46 5.79
N ALA A 162 -2.76 -8.38 5.98
CA ALA A 162 -1.99 -7.19 5.67
C ALA A 162 -1.98 -6.97 4.15
N TYR A 163 -1.94 -5.71 3.77
CA TYR A 163 -1.83 -5.23 2.41
C TYR A 163 -0.57 -4.40 2.29
N LEU A 164 0.31 -4.79 1.39
CA LEU A 164 1.52 -4.07 1.01
C LEU A 164 1.49 -3.84 -0.50
N ASN A 165 1.75 -2.61 -0.93
CA ASN A 165 1.85 -2.31 -2.34
C ASN A 165 2.97 -1.30 -2.57
N ALA A 166 3.68 -1.47 -3.67
CA ALA A 166 4.68 -0.52 -4.15
C ALA A 166 4.60 -0.41 -5.67
N GLY A 167 4.80 0.81 -6.18
CA GLY A 167 4.74 1.03 -7.62
C GLY A 167 5.41 2.31 -8.06
N ILE A 168 5.58 2.43 -9.36
CA ILE A 168 6.06 3.62 -10.05
C ILE A 168 5.05 4.05 -11.11
N TYR A 169 4.90 5.34 -11.31
CA TYR A 169 3.93 5.86 -12.28
C TYR A 169 4.34 7.24 -12.81
N LEU A 170 3.90 7.51 -14.01
CA LEU A 170 3.92 8.84 -14.61
C LEU A 170 2.68 9.60 -14.14
N ASN A 171 2.88 10.84 -13.72
CA ASN A 171 1.82 11.80 -13.41
C ASN A 171 1.86 12.91 -14.44
N TRP A 172 0.77 13.05 -15.19
CA TRP A 172 0.60 14.10 -16.17
C TRP A 172 -0.49 15.08 -15.71
N SER A 173 -0.10 16.31 -15.41
CA SER A 173 -1.03 17.37 -15.02
C SER A 173 -1.73 17.94 -16.26
N LEU A 174 -2.96 17.49 -16.52
CA LEU A 174 -3.76 17.88 -17.67
C LEU A 174 -4.24 19.34 -17.53
N SER A 175 -4.67 19.74 -16.34
CA SER A 175 -5.14 21.08 -16.01
C SER A 175 -4.84 21.41 -14.56
N ARG A 176 -5.21 22.57 -14.05
CA ARG A 176 -5.11 22.86 -12.62
C ARG A 176 -5.96 21.93 -11.74
N TYR A 177 -6.98 21.30 -12.31
CA TYR A 177 -7.87 20.43 -11.58
C TYR A 177 -7.52 18.95 -11.69
N PHE A 178 -7.03 18.49 -12.84
CA PHE A 178 -6.89 17.08 -13.13
C PHE A 178 -5.46 16.66 -13.45
N ASP A 179 -5.05 15.55 -12.83
CA ASP A 179 -3.87 14.78 -13.22
C ASP A 179 -4.31 13.42 -13.73
N PHE A 180 -3.70 12.98 -14.82
CA PHE A 180 -3.76 11.59 -15.29
C PHE A 180 -2.53 10.83 -14.79
N ILE A 181 -2.74 9.61 -14.29
CA ILE A 181 -1.65 8.75 -13.83
C ILE A 181 -1.68 7.42 -14.57
N ILE A 182 -0.50 6.94 -14.95
CA ILE A 182 -0.30 5.63 -15.55
C ILE A 182 1.03 5.04 -15.10
N GLY A 183 1.03 3.76 -14.74
CA GLY A 183 2.23 3.07 -14.29
C GLY A 183 2.01 1.61 -14.00
N GLY A 184 2.85 1.05 -13.14
CA GLY A 184 2.76 -0.33 -12.69
C GLY A 184 3.01 -0.44 -11.20
N ASP A 185 2.49 -1.51 -10.63
CA ASP A 185 2.66 -1.81 -9.21
C ASP A 185 2.81 -3.30 -8.94
N PHE A 186 3.25 -3.58 -7.72
CA PHE A 186 3.27 -4.91 -7.13
C PHE A 186 2.51 -4.86 -5.81
N THR A 187 1.66 -5.85 -5.58
CA THR A 187 0.85 -5.97 -4.36
C THR A 187 1.09 -7.32 -3.70
N HIS A 188 1.16 -7.32 -2.38
CA HIS A 188 1.28 -8.50 -1.54
C HIS A 188 0.19 -8.51 -0.46
N PHE A 189 -0.53 -9.62 -0.35
CA PHE A 189 -1.48 -9.89 0.72
C PHE A 189 -1.02 -11.09 1.53
N SER A 190 -0.93 -10.94 2.87
CA SER A 190 -0.63 -12.05 3.76
C SER A 190 -1.06 -11.76 5.20
N ASN A 191 -1.19 -12.81 6.00
CA ASN A 191 -1.45 -12.66 7.43
C ASN A 191 -0.19 -12.74 8.30
N GLY A 192 1.01 -12.69 7.70
CA GLY A 192 2.27 -12.79 8.42
C GLY A 192 2.48 -14.14 9.14
N ASN A 193 1.88 -15.20 8.64
CA ASN A 193 1.89 -16.54 9.25
C ASN A 193 1.26 -16.62 10.66
N THR A 194 0.37 -15.68 11.00
CA THR A 194 -0.41 -15.75 12.25
C THR A 194 -1.44 -16.86 12.21
N LYS A 195 -1.87 -17.27 11.01
CA LYS A 195 -2.75 -18.40 10.73
C LYS A 195 -2.24 -19.16 9.50
N PHE A 196 -2.34 -20.50 9.56
CA PHE A 196 -2.03 -21.38 8.44
C PHE A 196 -3.32 -21.77 7.69
N PRO A 197 -3.28 -21.95 6.35
CA PRO A 197 -2.17 -21.68 5.44
C PRO A 197 -1.95 -20.19 5.18
N ASN A 198 -0.76 -19.80 4.73
CA ASN A 198 -0.46 -18.43 4.34
C ASN A 198 0.64 -18.41 3.27
N ALA A 199 0.36 -18.97 2.10
CA ALA A 199 1.24 -18.76 0.95
C ALA A 199 1.20 -17.32 0.45
N GLY A 200 0.15 -16.58 0.84
CA GLY A 200 -0.10 -15.22 0.43
C GLY A 200 -0.57 -15.11 -1.02
N VAL A 201 -1.01 -13.91 -1.40
CA VAL A 201 -1.39 -13.57 -2.76
C VAL A 201 -0.54 -12.41 -3.24
N ASN A 202 0.18 -12.62 -4.33
CA ASN A 202 1.02 -11.62 -4.97
C ASN A 202 0.43 -11.25 -6.33
N THR A 203 0.36 -9.94 -6.62
CA THR A 203 -0.12 -9.45 -7.91
C THR A 203 0.78 -8.37 -8.45
N THR A 204 0.83 -8.22 -9.77
CA THR A 204 1.46 -7.10 -10.46
C THR A 204 0.64 -6.69 -11.65
N GLY A 205 0.68 -5.42 -12.01
CA GLY A 205 -0.11 -4.98 -13.15
C GLY A 205 -0.02 -3.50 -13.44
N ALA A 206 -0.94 -3.05 -14.29
CA ALA A 206 -1.06 -1.65 -14.63
C ALA A 206 -1.81 -0.89 -13.53
N LYS A 207 -1.42 0.37 -13.35
CA LYS A 207 -2.08 1.37 -12.52
C LYS A 207 -2.48 2.51 -13.42
N ILE A 208 -3.78 2.79 -13.53
CA ILE A 208 -4.34 3.87 -14.35
C ILE A 208 -5.31 4.65 -13.48
N GLY A 209 -5.22 5.98 -13.50
CA GLY A 209 -6.09 6.78 -12.65
C GLY A 209 -6.23 8.24 -13.06
N LEU A 210 -7.22 8.86 -12.44
CA LEU A 210 -7.50 10.28 -12.53
C LEU A 210 -7.51 10.88 -11.12
N VAL A 211 -6.84 12.02 -10.95
CA VAL A 211 -6.72 12.71 -9.67
C VAL A 211 -7.24 14.12 -9.81
N TYR A 212 -8.23 14.47 -8.99
CA TYR A 212 -8.76 15.82 -8.86
C TYR A 212 -7.99 16.59 -7.78
N ASN A 213 -7.55 17.80 -8.08
CA ASN A 213 -6.86 18.71 -7.16
C ASN A 213 -7.79 19.86 -6.78
N PHE A 214 -8.12 20.00 -5.49
CA PHE A 214 -9.13 20.94 -5.03
C PHE A 214 -8.69 22.41 -5.11
N ASN A 215 -7.47 22.71 -4.66
CA ASN A 215 -6.99 24.07 -4.47
C ASN A 215 -5.65 24.33 -5.15
N ARG A 216 -5.36 23.62 -6.26
CA ARG A 216 -4.18 23.86 -7.09
C ARG A 216 -4.42 25.07 -7.99
N GLU A 217 -3.43 25.93 -8.09
CA GLU A 217 -3.44 27.11 -8.95
C GLU A 217 -2.70 26.88 -10.27
N GLU A 218 -2.91 27.72 -11.27
CA GLU A 218 -2.21 27.61 -12.55
C GLU A 218 -0.70 27.87 -12.38
N ALA A 219 -0.34 28.74 -11.44
CA ALA A 219 1.06 29.03 -11.07
C ALA A 219 1.80 27.77 -10.57
N ASP A 220 1.09 26.82 -9.93
CA ASP A 220 1.67 25.56 -9.45
C ASP A 220 2.10 24.62 -10.61
N LEU A 221 1.62 24.86 -11.82
CA LEU A 221 1.93 24.09 -13.04
C LEU A 221 3.05 24.71 -13.87
N THR A 222 3.57 25.85 -13.46
CA THR A 222 4.64 26.55 -14.18
C THR A 222 6.00 26.27 -13.52
N LYS A 223 7.06 26.47 -14.27
CA LYS A 223 8.42 26.42 -13.71
C LYS A 223 8.67 27.74 -12.99
N SER A 224 8.89 27.69 -11.67
CA SER A 224 9.33 28.89 -10.95
C SER A 224 10.74 29.31 -11.40
N LEU A 225 10.91 30.58 -11.69
CA LEU A 225 12.22 31.20 -11.91
C LEU A 225 12.90 31.51 -10.56
N VAL A 226 12.12 31.67 -9.51
CA VAL A 226 12.62 31.90 -8.14
C VAL A 226 12.69 30.56 -7.41
N HIS A 227 13.87 30.21 -6.95
CA HIS A 227 14.06 29.04 -6.13
C HIS A 227 14.11 29.43 -4.67
N PRO A 228 13.19 28.95 -3.83
CA PRO A 228 13.24 29.23 -2.39
C PRO A 228 14.58 28.75 -1.81
N TYR A 229 15.10 29.51 -0.87
CA TYR A 229 16.30 29.09 -0.14
C TYR A 229 16.00 27.81 0.65
N VAL A 230 16.82 26.82 0.46
CA VAL A 230 16.79 25.58 1.24
C VAL A 230 18.00 25.58 2.14
N PRO A 231 17.83 25.61 3.47
CA PRO A 231 18.94 25.54 4.41
C PRO A 231 19.80 24.30 4.17
N ARG A 232 21.11 24.44 4.23
CA ARG A 232 22.00 23.28 4.21
C ARG A 232 21.91 22.59 5.56
N PHE A 233 21.42 21.37 5.57
CA PHE A 233 21.49 20.52 6.75
C PHE A 233 22.87 19.89 6.84
N PRO A 234 23.53 19.90 8.02
CA PRO A 234 24.77 19.19 8.20
C PRO A 234 24.54 17.69 7.94
N ARG A 235 25.43 17.10 7.13
CA ARG A 235 25.40 15.65 6.95
C ARG A 235 25.74 14.99 8.28
N HIS A 236 24.84 14.16 8.78
CA HIS A 236 25.08 13.34 9.97
C HIS A 236 24.67 11.90 9.65
N ILE A 237 25.29 10.97 10.32
CA ILE A 237 24.94 9.57 10.27
C ILE A 237 24.32 9.23 11.62
N SER A 238 23.11 8.70 11.62
CA SER A 238 22.48 8.10 12.80
C SER A 238 22.39 6.59 12.61
N TYR A 239 22.50 5.86 13.69
CA TYR A 239 22.34 4.41 13.72
C TYR A 239 21.18 4.09 14.63
N ASP A 240 20.15 3.44 14.07
CA ASP A 240 18.98 2.98 14.80
C ASP A 240 19.04 1.45 14.89
N LEU A 241 19.01 0.91 16.09
CA LEU A 241 18.86 -0.52 16.32
C LEU A 241 17.42 -0.81 16.68
N VAL A 242 16.71 -1.49 15.78
CA VAL A 242 15.33 -1.92 15.99
C VAL A 242 15.31 -3.42 16.24
N LEU A 243 14.88 -3.82 17.44
CA LEU A 243 14.65 -5.22 17.77
C LEU A 243 13.15 -5.50 17.75
N PHE A 244 12.76 -6.50 16.98
CA PHE A 244 11.37 -6.95 16.96
C PHE A 244 11.33 -8.48 17.01
N GLY A 245 10.22 -9.01 17.52
CA GLY A 245 9.95 -10.44 17.55
C GLY A 245 8.50 -10.71 17.20
N SER A 246 8.23 -11.86 16.64
CA SER A 246 6.89 -12.30 16.31
C SER A 246 6.67 -13.77 16.62
N TRP A 247 5.41 -14.20 16.57
CA TRP A 247 5.02 -15.59 16.72
C TRP A 247 4.35 -16.05 15.44
N ARG A 248 4.80 -17.15 14.86
CA ARG A 248 4.22 -17.73 13.64
C ARG A 248 3.79 -19.18 13.84
N ARG A 249 2.80 -19.61 13.06
CA ARG A 249 2.47 -21.03 12.88
C ARG A 249 3.12 -21.55 11.61
N LYS A 250 3.59 -22.79 11.66
CA LYS A 250 4.16 -23.50 10.50
C LYS A 250 3.16 -24.53 9.99
N GLY A 251 3.22 -24.84 8.70
CA GLY A 251 2.62 -26.05 8.17
C GLY A 251 3.48 -27.24 8.56
N VAL A 252 2.88 -28.29 9.10
CA VAL A 252 3.53 -29.56 9.40
C VAL A 252 2.84 -30.68 8.63
N TYR A 253 3.61 -31.64 8.12
CA TYR A 253 3.05 -32.82 7.45
C TYR A 253 2.62 -33.82 8.50
N VAL A 254 1.42 -34.37 8.38
CA VAL A 254 0.93 -35.50 9.15
C VAL A 254 1.19 -36.81 8.38
N GLU A 255 1.04 -37.95 9.04
CA GLU A 255 1.29 -39.28 8.44
C GLU A 255 0.53 -39.54 7.14
N SER A 256 -0.63 -38.90 6.97
CA SER A 256 -1.40 -38.94 5.72
C SER A 256 -0.78 -38.14 4.56
N GLY A 257 0.37 -37.50 4.76
CA GLY A 257 0.99 -36.58 3.80
C GLY A 257 0.31 -35.22 3.69
N LYS A 258 -0.78 -34.96 4.44
CA LYS A 258 -1.50 -33.71 4.46
C LYS A 258 -0.75 -32.67 5.30
N GLN A 259 -0.68 -31.44 4.84
CA GLN A 259 -0.13 -30.33 5.58
C GLN A 259 -1.20 -29.69 6.48
N ILE A 260 -0.92 -29.60 7.77
CA ILE A 260 -1.80 -28.96 8.76
C ILE A 260 -1.07 -27.86 9.51
N ALA A 261 -1.81 -26.97 10.20
CA ALA A 261 -1.19 -25.98 11.08
C ALA A 261 -0.50 -26.65 12.27
N SER A 262 0.69 -26.19 12.62
CA SER A 262 1.37 -26.66 13.83
C SER A 262 0.50 -26.43 15.07
N PRO A 263 0.53 -27.38 16.06
CA PRO A 263 -0.24 -27.25 17.30
C PRO A 263 0.11 -26.00 18.11
N GLY A 264 1.35 -25.55 18.03
CA GLY A 264 1.89 -24.39 18.73
C GLY A 264 2.37 -23.28 17.80
N SER A 265 2.62 -22.11 18.38
CA SER A 265 3.27 -20.99 17.73
C SER A 265 4.76 -21.01 18.05
N TYR A 266 5.58 -20.60 17.11
CA TYR A 266 7.04 -20.52 17.25
C TYR A 266 7.47 -19.05 17.23
N PRO A 267 8.41 -18.66 18.14
CA PRO A 267 8.98 -17.32 18.08
C PRO A 267 9.83 -17.15 16.82
N VAL A 268 9.83 -15.93 16.29
CA VAL A 268 10.70 -15.49 15.20
C VAL A 268 11.33 -14.19 15.63
N ALA A 269 12.64 -14.15 15.69
CA ALA A 269 13.45 -12.96 15.96
C ALA A 269 13.99 -12.38 14.66
#